data_da38cb3475e39661b3936131c7016ee2
#
_entry.id   da38cb3475e39661b3936131c7016ee2
#
_cell.length_a   1.000
_cell.length_b   1.000
_cell.length_c   1.000
_cell.angle_alpha   90.00
_cell.angle_beta   90.00
_cell.angle_gamma   90.00
#
_symmetry.space_group_name_H-M   'P 1'
#
loop_
_entity.id
_entity.type
_entity.pdbx_description
1 polymer ?
#
loop_
_entity_poly.entity_id
_entity_poly.type
_entity_poly.pdbx_seq_one_letter_code
_entity_poly.pdbx_strand_id
1 'polypeptide(L)'
;MAKVTAVQKAASVNPLKSSQPLGAAFAFLGVEGAMPLFHGSQGCTSFALVLFVRHFKETIPLQTTALDEVATILGGADHLEEALLNLKARANPKLIGVCTTALVETRGEDFAGDLAAIKQRRASELAGTEVVLVQTPDFDGAMEEGWTKAVTAMIDNLVPTETSRGTTPDRINILPGCHLTVADLELLRETVEAFDLVPTIVPDISGALDGTVPDRWIPTTYGGAPVESIRDLGAAAHTIAIGEHMRRPAQRLAEIAGVPFTLFESLSSLASADLFVTLLAQLSGRPVPPRIRRRRRQLEDALLDGHFFFSGKRIAIAAEPDHLYALAAFFAGLGAETVVAVTTTGQSPALAKIPAEEVRVGDLGDFEDLVASADCDLLITHSHGRQAAERLGIPFARIGFPIFDRLGSQHRRTILYEGARDLVFDVANVFQAHPHVHTSEEHNPFRGKGDHYDGDTQIAHH
;
A
#
# COMPACT_ATOMS: atom_id res chain seq x y z
N MET A 1 -13.86 13.60 14.60
CA MET A 1 -12.55 13.70 13.92
C MET A 1 -11.48 13.25 14.89
N ALA A 2 -10.66 12.32 14.50
CA ALA A 2 -9.53 11.84 15.32
C ALA A 2 -8.54 12.98 15.59
N LYS A 3 -7.98 13.00 16.80
CA LYS A 3 -6.91 13.93 17.17
C LYS A 3 -5.58 13.34 16.68
N VAL A 4 -4.87 14.03 15.79
CA VAL A 4 -3.56 13.58 15.31
C VAL A 4 -2.47 14.16 16.22
N THR A 5 -1.62 13.30 16.77
CA THR A 5 -0.50 13.69 17.65
C THR A 5 0.79 13.05 17.18
N ALA A 6 1.93 13.67 17.43
CA ALA A 6 3.25 13.15 17.07
C ALA A 6 4.10 12.92 18.32
N VAL A 7 4.85 11.82 18.31
CA VAL A 7 5.87 11.54 19.33
C VAL A 7 7.14 12.30 18.97
N GLN A 8 7.66 13.08 19.92
CA GLN A 8 8.96 13.72 19.78
C GLN A 8 10.03 12.80 20.35
N LYS A 9 10.73 12.08 19.48
CA LYS A 9 11.90 11.28 19.85
C LYS A 9 13.01 11.39 18.80
N ALA A 10 14.25 11.22 19.26
CA ALA A 10 15.42 11.43 18.40
C ALA A 10 15.63 10.34 17.34
N ALA A 11 15.13 9.13 17.57
CA ALA A 11 15.31 8.00 16.67
C ALA A 11 14.14 7.02 16.76
N SER A 12 13.82 6.38 15.64
CA SER A 12 12.87 5.27 15.58
C SER A 12 13.53 4.01 16.15
N VAL A 13 12.83 3.30 17.03
CA VAL A 13 13.34 2.08 17.67
C VAL A 13 12.97 0.83 16.87
N ASN A 14 11.75 0.78 16.35
CA ASN A 14 11.25 -0.30 15.52
C ASN A 14 10.37 0.32 14.42
N PRO A 15 10.94 0.58 13.21
CA PRO A 15 10.27 1.42 12.23
C PRO A 15 8.99 0.81 11.68
N LEU A 16 7.90 1.56 11.79
CA LEU A 16 6.67 1.36 11.05
C LEU A 16 6.81 1.94 9.64
N LYS A 17 7.45 3.09 9.53
CA LYS A 17 7.62 3.88 8.33
C LYS A 17 8.53 3.20 7.32
N SER A 18 8.05 3.06 6.09
CA SER A 18 8.86 2.83 4.90
C SER A 18 9.19 4.16 4.21
N SER A 19 10.35 4.24 3.56
CA SER A 19 10.89 5.49 3.02
C SER A 19 10.17 5.97 1.75
N GLN A 20 10.23 7.28 1.47
CA GLN A 20 9.74 7.83 0.20
C GLN A 20 10.44 7.21 -1.03
N PRO A 21 11.78 7.08 -1.10
CA PRO A 21 12.43 6.44 -2.23
C PRO A 21 11.91 5.01 -2.49
N LEU A 22 11.61 4.26 -1.42
CA LEU A 22 11.02 2.93 -1.54
C LEU A 22 9.62 3.00 -2.16
N GLY A 23 8.77 3.92 -1.72
CA GLY A 23 7.44 4.12 -2.30
C GLY A 23 7.48 4.51 -3.79
N ALA A 24 8.42 5.39 -4.16
CA ALA A 24 8.62 5.77 -5.56
C ALA A 24 9.15 4.60 -6.41
N ALA A 25 10.14 3.85 -5.92
CA ALA A 25 10.61 2.65 -6.59
C ALA A 25 9.50 1.62 -6.77
N PHE A 26 8.64 1.44 -5.76
CA PHE A 26 7.51 0.52 -5.83
C PHE A 26 6.53 0.92 -6.95
N ALA A 27 6.25 2.21 -7.14
CA ALA A 27 5.44 2.68 -8.26
C ALA A 27 6.10 2.36 -9.62
N PHE A 28 7.40 2.55 -9.76
CA PHE A 28 8.11 2.20 -10.99
C PHE A 28 8.16 0.69 -11.24
N LEU A 29 8.15 -0.15 -10.19
CA LEU A 29 8.03 -1.60 -10.36
C LEU A 29 6.72 -2.03 -11.02
N GLY A 30 5.67 -1.21 -10.97
CA GLY A 30 4.42 -1.44 -11.69
C GLY A 30 4.41 -0.95 -13.16
N VAL A 31 5.57 -0.62 -13.75
CA VAL A 31 5.71 -0.20 -15.16
C VAL A 31 6.51 -1.23 -15.94
N GLU A 32 6.02 -1.64 -17.11
CA GLU A 32 6.67 -2.65 -17.96
C GLU A 32 8.04 -2.16 -18.49
N GLY A 33 9.06 -2.99 -18.33
CA GLY A 33 10.40 -2.68 -18.80
C GLY A 33 11.08 -1.55 -18.02
N ALA A 34 10.61 -1.27 -16.80
CA ALA A 34 11.21 -0.22 -15.98
C ALA A 34 12.43 -0.71 -15.18
N MET A 35 13.27 0.24 -14.82
CA MET A 35 14.39 0.08 -13.93
C MET A 35 14.42 1.24 -12.93
N PRO A 36 13.91 1.06 -11.69
CA PRO A 36 14.11 2.02 -10.63
C PRO A 36 15.58 2.18 -10.30
N LEU A 37 16.02 3.43 -10.10
CA LEU A 37 17.39 3.80 -9.81
C LEU A 37 17.42 4.72 -8.59
N PHE A 38 18.02 4.28 -7.49
CA PHE A 38 18.27 5.16 -6.36
C PHE A 38 19.52 6.01 -6.63
N HIS A 39 19.31 7.32 -6.64
CA HIS A 39 20.43 8.26 -6.67
C HIS A 39 20.87 8.54 -5.23
N GLY A 40 21.93 7.82 -4.82
CA GLY A 40 22.43 7.83 -3.45
C GLY A 40 23.39 6.70 -3.13
N SER A 41 23.53 6.38 -1.85
CA SER A 41 24.43 5.33 -1.37
C SER A 41 23.88 3.92 -1.60
N GLN A 42 24.75 2.91 -1.64
CA GLN A 42 24.39 1.50 -1.78
C GLN A 42 23.52 0.97 -0.65
N GLY A 43 23.69 1.50 0.57
CA GLY A 43 22.96 1.07 1.75
C GLY A 43 21.44 1.22 1.61
N CYS A 44 20.98 2.36 1.08
CA CYS A 44 19.56 2.62 0.84
C CYS A 44 18.94 1.60 -0.13
N THR A 45 19.65 1.28 -1.20
CA THR A 45 19.20 0.31 -2.20
C THR A 45 19.16 -1.10 -1.64
N SER A 46 20.21 -1.52 -0.91
CA SER A 46 20.26 -2.85 -0.29
C SER A 46 19.12 -3.06 0.71
N PHE A 47 18.81 -2.03 1.50
CA PHE A 47 17.70 -2.08 2.47
C PHE A 47 16.34 -2.20 1.76
N ALA A 48 16.10 -1.39 0.74
CA ALA A 48 14.86 -1.46 -0.05
C ALA A 48 14.69 -2.83 -0.73
N LEU A 49 15.75 -3.37 -1.33
CA LEU A 49 15.75 -4.71 -1.93
C LEU A 49 15.37 -5.80 -0.94
N VAL A 50 15.90 -5.75 0.28
CA VAL A 50 15.56 -6.74 1.32
C VAL A 50 14.07 -6.71 1.64
N LEU A 51 13.44 -5.53 1.73
CA LEU A 51 12.01 -5.42 2.01
C LEU A 51 11.16 -5.97 0.86
N PHE A 52 11.44 -5.58 -0.38
CA PHE A 52 10.70 -6.06 -1.55
C PHE A 52 10.86 -7.58 -1.76
N VAL A 53 12.11 -8.08 -1.80
CA VAL A 53 12.38 -9.51 -2.01
C VAL A 53 11.75 -10.36 -0.91
N ARG A 54 11.78 -9.91 0.35
CA ARG A 54 11.16 -10.65 1.45
C ARG A 54 9.65 -10.64 1.40
N HIS A 55 9.02 -9.58 0.88
CA HIS A 55 7.57 -9.48 0.74
C HIS A 55 7.06 -10.26 -0.47
N PHE A 56 7.55 -9.94 -1.66
CA PHE A 56 7.04 -10.50 -2.92
C PHE A 56 7.64 -11.87 -3.27
N LYS A 57 8.83 -12.20 -2.76
CA LYS A 57 9.61 -13.41 -3.14
C LYS A 57 10.05 -13.41 -4.60
N GLU A 58 10.17 -12.22 -5.19
CA GLU A 58 10.51 -11.98 -6.59
C GLU A 58 11.91 -11.41 -6.76
N THR A 59 12.44 -11.54 -7.98
CA THR A 59 13.65 -10.81 -8.40
C THR A 59 13.26 -9.36 -8.68
N ILE A 60 13.76 -8.44 -7.86
CA ILE A 60 13.41 -7.02 -7.95
C ILE A 60 14.49 -6.27 -8.74
N PRO A 61 14.18 -5.68 -9.91
CA PRO A 61 15.08 -4.81 -10.64
C PRO A 61 15.17 -3.45 -9.95
N LEU A 62 16.18 -3.24 -9.13
CA LEU A 62 16.47 -1.97 -8.46
C LEU A 62 17.96 -1.72 -8.47
N GLN A 63 18.38 -0.55 -8.91
CA GLN A 63 19.78 -0.17 -9.06
C GLN A 63 20.12 1.06 -8.22
N THR A 64 21.41 1.39 -8.14
CA THR A 64 21.94 2.53 -7.39
C THR A 64 23.06 3.22 -8.16
N THR A 65 23.18 4.55 -7.98
CA THR A 65 24.36 5.29 -8.44
C THR A 65 25.58 5.03 -7.55
N ALA A 66 25.38 4.39 -6.41
CA ALA A 66 26.44 3.97 -5.47
C ALA A 66 27.37 5.11 -5.06
N LEU A 67 26.82 6.30 -4.75
CA LEU A 67 27.62 7.45 -4.33
C LEU A 67 28.47 7.10 -3.12
N ASP A 68 29.78 7.35 -3.22
CA ASP A 68 30.71 7.31 -2.11
C ASP A 68 30.76 8.66 -1.38
N GLU A 69 31.60 8.76 -0.35
CA GLU A 69 31.74 10.00 0.45
C GLU A 69 32.26 11.16 -0.40
N VAL A 70 33.17 10.91 -1.33
CA VAL A 70 33.79 11.93 -2.20
C VAL A 70 32.76 12.45 -3.20
N ALA A 71 32.07 11.56 -3.89
CA ALA A 71 31.00 11.89 -4.83
C ALA A 71 29.86 12.64 -4.13
N THR A 72 29.55 12.27 -2.88
CA THR A 72 28.57 12.95 -2.07
C THR A 72 28.96 14.41 -1.78
N ILE A 73 30.25 14.72 -1.66
CA ILE A 73 30.76 16.08 -1.39
C ILE A 73 30.91 16.90 -2.68
N LEU A 74 31.41 16.29 -3.75
CA LEU A 74 31.79 16.99 -5.00
C LEU A 74 30.64 17.16 -6.00
N GLY A 75 29.56 16.38 -5.90
CA GLY A 75 28.42 16.37 -6.83
C GLY A 75 28.14 14.98 -7.42
N GLY A 76 26.86 14.65 -7.55
CA GLY A 76 26.40 13.34 -8.02
C GLY A 76 26.07 13.29 -9.50
N ALA A 77 26.13 14.40 -10.25
CA ALA A 77 25.68 14.48 -11.64
C ALA A 77 26.42 13.52 -12.57
N ASP A 78 27.75 13.42 -12.45
CA ASP A 78 28.58 12.53 -13.29
C ASP A 78 28.24 11.06 -13.01
N HIS A 79 28.01 10.69 -11.75
CA HIS A 79 27.59 9.33 -11.35
C HIS A 79 26.19 9.01 -11.86
N LEU A 80 25.28 10.00 -11.87
CA LEU A 80 23.95 9.82 -12.46
C LEU A 80 24.06 9.56 -13.97
N GLU A 81 24.85 10.36 -14.68
CA GLU A 81 25.08 10.20 -16.11
C GLU A 81 25.67 8.81 -16.42
N GLU A 82 26.72 8.40 -15.72
CA GLU A 82 27.35 7.10 -15.87
C GLU A 82 26.35 5.95 -15.59
N ALA A 83 25.56 6.05 -14.52
CA ALA A 83 24.56 5.05 -14.18
C ALA A 83 23.49 4.91 -15.27
N LEU A 84 22.97 6.03 -15.80
CA LEU A 84 21.99 6.00 -16.88
C LEU A 84 22.51 5.32 -18.14
N LEU A 85 23.75 5.64 -18.56
CA LEU A 85 24.39 5.04 -19.73
C LEU A 85 24.70 3.55 -19.52
N ASN A 86 25.16 3.16 -18.34
CA ASN A 86 25.41 1.77 -17.98
C ASN A 86 24.12 0.94 -17.98
N LEU A 87 23.02 1.48 -17.40
CA LEU A 87 21.73 0.81 -17.40
C LEU A 87 21.16 0.66 -18.82
N LYS A 88 21.30 1.71 -19.64
CA LYS A 88 20.91 1.65 -21.06
C LYS A 88 21.68 0.57 -21.81
N ALA A 89 22.97 0.49 -21.65
CA ALA A 89 23.84 -0.48 -22.35
C ALA A 89 23.57 -1.93 -21.92
N ARG A 90 23.32 -2.17 -20.61
CA ARG A 90 23.22 -3.52 -20.05
C ARG A 90 21.82 -4.10 -20.02
N ALA A 91 20.82 -3.26 -19.75
CA ALA A 91 19.44 -3.67 -19.52
C ALA A 91 18.46 -3.13 -20.56
N ASN A 92 18.82 -2.06 -21.26
CA ASN A 92 17.99 -1.36 -22.25
C ASN A 92 16.53 -1.15 -21.77
N PRO A 93 16.33 -0.54 -20.59
CA PRO A 93 14.99 -0.36 -20.05
C PRO A 93 14.16 0.59 -20.91
N LYS A 94 12.83 0.40 -20.90
CA LYS A 94 11.88 1.33 -21.50
C LYS A 94 11.75 2.62 -20.67
N LEU A 95 11.91 2.48 -19.34
CA LEU A 95 11.83 3.60 -18.39
C LEU A 95 12.87 3.42 -17.28
N ILE A 96 13.59 4.48 -16.95
CA ILE A 96 14.42 4.57 -15.74
C ILE A 96 13.75 5.58 -14.80
N GLY A 97 13.32 5.09 -13.63
CA GLY A 97 12.75 5.92 -12.57
C GLY A 97 13.84 6.31 -11.58
N VAL A 98 14.34 7.54 -11.66
CA VAL A 98 15.38 8.06 -10.76
C VAL A 98 14.72 8.59 -9.49
N CYS A 99 15.00 7.94 -8.36
CA CYS A 99 14.53 8.36 -7.04
C CYS A 99 15.72 8.91 -6.25
N THR A 100 15.65 10.17 -5.82
CA THR A 100 16.68 10.75 -4.95
C THR A 100 16.57 10.14 -3.54
N THR A 101 17.67 10.17 -2.79
CA THR A 101 17.69 9.74 -1.38
C THR A 101 17.98 10.92 -0.47
N ALA A 102 17.74 10.78 0.85
CA ALA A 102 18.01 11.85 1.82
C ALA A 102 19.43 12.41 1.71
N LEU A 103 20.40 11.54 1.39
CA LEU A 103 21.82 11.92 1.28
C LEU A 103 22.03 13.02 0.23
N VAL A 104 21.41 12.90 -0.92
CA VAL A 104 21.57 13.86 -2.03
C VAL A 104 20.63 15.07 -1.86
N GLU A 105 19.44 14.87 -1.32
CA GLU A 105 18.45 15.92 -1.08
C GLU A 105 18.93 16.96 -0.06
N THR A 106 19.69 16.56 0.96
CA THR A 106 20.27 17.49 1.97
C THR A 106 21.29 18.45 1.40
N ARG A 107 21.81 18.22 0.19
CA ARG A 107 22.78 19.10 -0.48
C ARG A 107 22.12 20.23 -1.24
N GLY A 108 20.82 20.12 -1.59
CA GLY A 108 20.08 21.13 -2.34
C GLY A 108 20.58 21.31 -3.78
N GLU A 109 21.05 20.25 -4.44
CA GLU A 109 21.44 20.26 -5.85
C GLU A 109 20.24 20.40 -6.79
N ASP A 110 20.46 21.01 -7.96
CA ASP A 110 19.45 21.10 -9.01
C ASP A 110 19.43 19.80 -9.86
N PHE A 111 18.92 18.71 -9.29
CA PHE A 111 18.80 17.43 -9.98
C PHE A 111 17.97 17.49 -11.27
N ALA A 112 17.00 18.39 -11.34
CA ALA A 112 16.18 18.55 -12.53
C ALA A 112 16.99 19.20 -13.67
N GLY A 113 17.76 20.22 -13.36
CA GLY A 113 18.68 20.86 -14.29
C GLY A 113 19.79 19.91 -14.77
N ASP A 114 20.41 19.17 -13.84
CA ASP A 114 21.44 18.17 -14.15
C ASP A 114 20.90 17.09 -15.08
N LEU A 115 19.73 16.51 -14.77
CA LEU A 115 19.11 15.50 -15.63
C LEU A 115 18.73 16.07 -17.00
N ALA A 116 18.22 17.29 -17.08
CA ALA A 116 17.91 17.95 -18.36
C ALA A 116 19.18 18.11 -19.22
N ALA A 117 20.28 18.55 -18.62
CA ALA A 117 21.58 18.67 -19.29
C ALA A 117 22.10 17.30 -19.75
N ILE A 118 22.01 16.25 -18.94
CA ILE A 118 22.39 14.87 -19.32
C ILE A 118 21.54 14.38 -20.49
N LYS A 119 20.21 14.52 -20.42
CA LYS A 119 19.28 14.12 -21.50
C LYS A 119 19.63 14.81 -22.82
N GLN A 120 19.98 16.09 -22.77
CA GLN A 120 20.38 16.84 -23.97
C GLN A 120 21.71 16.34 -24.55
N ARG A 121 22.72 16.18 -23.69
CA ARG A 121 24.06 15.71 -24.08
C ARG A 121 24.07 14.29 -24.62
N ARG A 122 23.26 13.40 -24.02
CA ARG A 122 23.18 11.95 -24.28
C ARG A 122 21.93 11.49 -24.99
N ALA A 123 21.31 12.40 -25.76
CA ALA A 123 20.03 12.12 -26.43
C ALA A 123 20.10 10.90 -27.36
N SER A 124 21.21 10.70 -28.07
CA SER A 124 21.42 9.56 -28.97
C SER A 124 21.61 8.25 -28.21
N GLU A 125 22.36 8.27 -27.09
CA GLU A 125 22.65 7.09 -26.30
C GLU A 125 21.44 6.63 -25.50
N LEU A 126 20.61 7.55 -25.01
CA LEU A 126 19.39 7.28 -24.24
C LEU A 126 18.15 7.09 -25.10
N ALA A 127 18.28 7.15 -26.45
CA ALA A 127 17.15 7.00 -27.36
C ALA A 127 16.33 5.72 -27.05
N GLY A 128 14.99 5.87 -26.98
CA GLY A 128 14.07 4.77 -26.66
C GLY A 128 14.01 4.36 -25.16
N THR A 129 14.62 5.15 -24.28
CA THR A 129 14.47 5.01 -22.83
C THR A 129 13.94 6.32 -22.24
N GLU A 130 12.80 6.27 -21.57
CA GLU A 130 12.31 7.41 -20.79
C GLU A 130 13.04 7.49 -19.46
N VAL A 131 13.37 8.70 -19.03
CA VAL A 131 13.98 8.94 -17.70
C VAL A 131 13.08 9.89 -16.92
N VAL A 132 12.52 9.41 -15.82
CA VAL A 132 11.65 10.16 -14.92
C VAL A 132 12.34 10.37 -13.59
N LEU A 133 12.50 11.62 -13.18
CA LEU A 133 13.07 11.99 -11.89
C LEU A 133 11.97 12.21 -10.86
N VAL A 134 12.17 11.68 -9.67
CA VAL A 134 11.33 11.89 -8.50
C VAL A 134 12.19 12.29 -7.32
N GLN A 135 11.95 13.48 -6.81
CA GLN A 135 12.61 13.96 -5.59
C GLN A 135 11.90 13.37 -4.36
N THR A 136 12.63 12.52 -3.64
CA THR A 136 12.12 11.74 -2.51
C THR A 136 12.97 11.93 -1.27
N PRO A 137 12.91 13.15 -0.63
CA PRO A 137 13.61 13.41 0.61
C PRO A 137 13.04 12.49 1.71
N ASP A 138 13.89 11.61 2.26
CA ASP A 138 13.44 10.58 3.21
C ASP A 138 13.14 11.14 4.62
N PHE A 139 13.53 12.38 4.87
CA PHE A 139 13.23 13.05 6.13
C PHE A 139 11.82 13.64 6.19
N ASP A 140 11.08 13.71 5.07
CA ASP A 140 9.71 14.19 4.97
C ASP A 140 8.82 13.15 4.29
N GLY A 141 7.66 12.81 4.93
CA GLY A 141 6.72 11.82 4.41
C GLY A 141 7.19 10.36 4.54
N ALA A 142 6.50 9.45 3.87
CA ALA A 142 6.70 8.02 3.91
C ALA A 142 6.42 7.36 2.54
N MET A 143 6.08 6.07 2.54
CA MET A 143 5.88 5.26 1.33
C MET A 143 4.75 5.82 0.44
N GLU A 144 3.62 6.23 1.02
CA GLU A 144 2.48 6.79 0.27
C GLU A 144 2.86 8.05 -0.49
N GLU A 145 3.63 8.96 0.13
CA GLU A 145 4.09 10.18 -0.53
C GLU A 145 5.07 9.88 -1.67
N GLY A 146 5.96 8.90 -1.49
CA GLY A 146 6.87 8.46 -2.54
C GLY A 146 6.15 7.89 -3.76
N TRP A 147 5.16 7.03 -3.51
CA TRP A 147 4.29 6.48 -4.56
C TRP A 147 3.54 7.58 -5.30
N THR A 148 2.89 8.50 -4.57
CA THR A 148 2.18 9.66 -5.13
C THR A 148 3.07 10.52 -6.02
N LYS A 149 4.29 10.84 -5.53
CA LYS A 149 5.25 11.64 -6.29
C LYS A 149 5.67 10.95 -7.58
N ALA A 150 5.93 9.64 -7.54
CA ALA A 150 6.32 8.87 -8.72
C ALA A 150 5.19 8.81 -9.77
N VAL A 151 3.95 8.54 -9.35
CA VAL A 151 2.79 8.53 -10.28
C VAL A 151 2.57 9.91 -10.87
N THR A 152 2.65 10.98 -10.06
CA THR A 152 2.55 12.36 -10.55
C THR A 152 3.65 12.66 -11.56
N ALA A 153 4.90 12.29 -11.27
CA ALA A 153 6.02 12.51 -12.17
C ALA A 153 5.89 11.73 -13.49
N MET A 154 5.37 10.50 -13.46
CA MET A 154 5.05 9.75 -14.68
C MET A 154 4.00 10.47 -15.52
N ILE A 155 2.94 10.98 -14.91
CA ILE A 155 1.91 11.77 -15.58
C ILE A 155 2.53 13.03 -16.19
N ASP A 156 3.30 13.81 -15.42
CA ASP A 156 3.91 15.06 -15.89
C ASP A 156 4.90 14.88 -17.04
N ASN A 157 5.64 13.78 -17.06
CA ASN A 157 6.68 13.54 -18.05
C ASN A 157 6.19 12.79 -19.30
N LEU A 158 5.17 11.94 -19.15
CA LEU A 158 4.77 11.00 -20.22
C LEU A 158 3.43 11.35 -20.87
N VAL A 159 2.48 11.96 -20.14
CA VAL A 159 1.16 12.30 -20.70
C VAL A 159 1.27 13.60 -21.51
N PRO A 160 0.93 13.59 -22.80
CA PRO A 160 0.93 14.80 -23.61
C PRO A 160 -0.09 15.84 -23.12
N THR A 161 0.30 17.11 -23.10
CA THR A 161 -0.56 18.24 -22.71
C THR A 161 -1.50 18.68 -23.82
N GLU A 162 -1.29 18.22 -25.05
CA GLU A 162 -2.14 18.57 -26.19
C GLU A 162 -3.38 17.67 -26.23
N THR A 163 -4.55 18.27 -26.16
CA THR A 163 -5.88 17.63 -26.17
C THR A 163 -6.31 17.11 -27.55
N SER A 164 -5.41 16.88 -28.50
CA SER A 164 -5.71 16.43 -29.84
C SER A 164 -6.16 14.96 -29.96
N ARG A 165 -6.07 14.18 -28.88
CA ARG A 165 -6.54 12.80 -28.84
C ARG A 165 -7.99 12.77 -28.35
N GLY A 166 -8.90 12.27 -29.20
CA GLY A 166 -10.31 12.09 -28.84
C GLY A 166 -10.46 11.12 -27.64
N THR A 167 -11.51 11.31 -26.86
CA THR A 167 -11.86 10.40 -25.74
C THR A 167 -12.31 9.05 -26.28
N THR A 168 -11.80 7.96 -25.70
CA THR A 168 -12.23 6.58 -25.94
C THR A 168 -13.23 6.20 -24.85
N PRO A 169 -14.53 6.05 -25.16
CA PRO A 169 -15.59 5.99 -24.14
C PRO A 169 -15.53 4.79 -23.20
N ASP A 170 -14.94 3.68 -23.63
CA ASP A 170 -14.81 2.44 -22.87
C ASP A 170 -13.50 2.35 -22.08
N ARG A 171 -12.56 3.26 -22.26
CA ARG A 171 -11.30 3.29 -21.51
C ARG A 171 -11.45 3.99 -20.17
N ILE A 172 -10.99 3.30 -19.12
CA ILE A 172 -11.01 3.79 -17.74
C ILE A 172 -9.62 3.69 -17.15
N ASN A 173 -9.10 4.80 -16.64
CA ASN A 173 -7.87 4.78 -15.87
C ASN A 173 -8.15 4.35 -14.42
N ILE A 174 -7.26 3.54 -13.86
CA ILE A 174 -7.24 3.20 -12.45
C ILE A 174 -5.89 3.63 -11.90
N LEU A 175 -5.91 4.51 -10.89
CA LEU A 175 -4.75 4.94 -10.14
C LEU A 175 -4.82 4.33 -8.73
N PRO A 176 -4.22 3.14 -8.52
CA PRO A 176 -4.30 2.42 -7.26
C PRO A 176 -3.37 3.02 -6.21
N GLY A 177 -3.79 2.97 -4.95
CA GLY A 177 -2.92 3.28 -3.82
C GLY A 177 -1.91 2.16 -3.56
N CYS A 178 -0.77 2.52 -2.96
CA CYS A 178 0.35 1.59 -2.70
C CYS A 178 0.03 0.51 -1.65
N HIS A 179 -1.07 0.64 -0.92
CA HIS A 179 -1.54 -0.34 0.06
C HIS A 179 -2.33 -1.49 -0.56
N LEU A 180 -2.70 -1.40 -1.84
CA LEU A 180 -3.40 -2.47 -2.54
C LEU A 180 -2.45 -3.60 -2.94
N THR A 181 -2.94 -4.82 -2.88
CA THR A 181 -2.16 -6.01 -3.24
C THR A 181 -2.21 -6.29 -4.75
N VAL A 182 -1.36 -7.20 -5.21
CA VAL A 182 -1.41 -7.74 -6.58
C VAL A 182 -2.81 -8.30 -6.88
N ALA A 183 -3.36 -9.13 -5.99
CA ALA A 183 -4.70 -9.72 -6.17
C ALA A 183 -5.83 -8.69 -6.14
N ASP A 184 -5.65 -7.56 -5.45
CA ASP A 184 -6.61 -6.46 -5.49
C ASP A 184 -6.66 -5.79 -6.87
N LEU A 185 -5.49 -5.60 -7.51
CA LEU A 185 -5.42 -5.03 -8.84
C LEU A 185 -5.98 -5.97 -9.91
N GLU A 186 -5.72 -7.28 -9.79
CA GLU A 186 -6.37 -8.30 -10.63
C GLU A 186 -7.88 -8.25 -10.49
N LEU A 187 -8.39 -8.17 -9.25
CA LEU A 187 -9.82 -8.09 -8.98
C LEU A 187 -10.45 -6.80 -9.52
N LEU A 188 -9.75 -5.66 -9.46
CA LEU A 188 -10.18 -4.40 -10.08
C LEU A 188 -10.30 -4.57 -11.59
N ARG A 189 -9.28 -5.12 -12.24
CA ARG A 189 -9.27 -5.41 -13.68
C ARG A 189 -10.45 -6.27 -14.08
N GLU A 190 -10.60 -7.46 -13.46
CA GLU A 190 -11.72 -8.37 -13.71
C GLU A 190 -13.09 -7.71 -13.52
N THR A 191 -13.21 -6.85 -12.51
CA THR A 191 -14.48 -6.19 -12.20
C THR A 191 -14.83 -5.13 -13.23
N VAL A 192 -13.86 -4.33 -13.67
CA VAL A 192 -14.05 -3.31 -14.73
C VAL A 192 -14.36 -3.98 -16.08
N GLU A 193 -13.61 -5.01 -16.45
CA GLU A 193 -13.81 -5.79 -17.69
C GLU A 193 -15.18 -6.48 -17.71
N ALA A 194 -15.76 -6.85 -16.57
CA ALA A 194 -17.10 -7.42 -16.48
C ALA A 194 -18.21 -6.45 -16.92
N PHE A 195 -17.92 -5.16 -17.03
CA PHE A 195 -18.80 -4.14 -17.60
C PHE A 195 -18.46 -3.79 -19.06
N ASP A 196 -17.60 -4.58 -19.72
CA ASP A 196 -17.03 -4.32 -21.05
C ASP A 196 -16.30 -2.95 -21.14
N LEU A 197 -15.70 -2.53 -20.04
CA LEU A 197 -14.78 -1.40 -19.97
C LEU A 197 -13.33 -1.90 -20.05
N VAL A 198 -12.44 -1.07 -20.57
CA VAL A 198 -11.02 -1.40 -20.75
C VAL A 198 -10.20 -0.65 -19.68
N PRO A 199 -9.73 -1.32 -18.62
CA PRO A 199 -8.96 -0.68 -17.57
C PRO A 199 -7.50 -0.44 -18.00
N THR A 200 -7.00 0.77 -17.74
CA THR A 200 -5.57 1.09 -17.75
C THR A 200 -5.16 1.35 -16.29
N ILE A 201 -4.45 0.41 -15.68
CA ILE A 201 -4.00 0.50 -14.27
C ILE A 201 -2.58 1.07 -14.25
N VAL A 202 -2.35 2.15 -13.50
CA VAL A 202 -1.02 2.79 -13.40
C VAL A 202 -0.78 3.24 -11.95
N PRO A 203 0.25 2.73 -11.29
CA PRO A 203 1.11 1.59 -11.65
C PRO A 203 0.37 0.24 -11.60
N ASP A 204 0.77 -0.73 -12.41
CA ASP A 204 0.16 -2.06 -12.43
C ASP A 204 1.10 -3.12 -11.83
N ILE A 205 1.06 -3.29 -10.54
CA ILE A 205 1.85 -4.33 -9.86
C ILE A 205 1.29 -5.74 -10.08
N SER A 206 0.06 -5.89 -10.56
CA SER A 206 -0.54 -7.19 -10.84
C SER A 206 0.09 -7.91 -12.03
N GLY A 207 0.68 -7.14 -12.97
CA GLY A 207 1.42 -7.72 -14.08
C GLY A 207 2.92 -7.87 -13.82
N ALA A 208 3.44 -7.29 -12.73
CA ALA A 208 4.88 -7.19 -12.48
C ALA A 208 5.38 -7.99 -11.26
N LEU A 209 4.51 -8.19 -10.25
CA LEU A 209 4.87 -8.79 -8.95
C LEU A 209 3.89 -9.93 -8.57
N ASP A 210 3.35 -10.60 -9.57
CA ASP A 210 2.32 -11.64 -9.45
C ASP A 210 2.88 -13.07 -9.34
N GLY A 211 4.21 -13.22 -9.31
CA GLY A 211 4.85 -14.53 -9.25
C GLY A 211 5.02 -15.21 -10.60
N THR A 212 4.74 -14.52 -11.71
CA THR A 212 4.95 -15.07 -13.05
C THR A 212 6.44 -15.23 -13.33
N VAL A 213 6.86 -16.45 -13.61
CA VAL A 213 8.25 -16.78 -13.98
C VAL A 213 8.42 -16.60 -15.48
N PRO A 214 9.25 -15.67 -15.95
CA PRO A 214 9.48 -15.48 -17.38
C PRO A 214 10.29 -16.64 -17.97
N ASP A 215 10.06 -16.97 -19.27
CA ASP A 215 10.77 -18.04 -19.98
C ASP A 215 12.29 -17.81 -20.10
N ARG A 216 12.73 -16.56 -19.94
CA ARG A 216 14.13 -16.15 -19.95
C ARG A 216 14.38 -15.07 -18.92
N TRP A 217 15.60 -14.95 -18.45
CA TRP A 217 15.97 -13.86 -17.56
C TRP A 217 15.79 -12.49 -18.23
N ILE A 218 15.11 -11.59 -17.52
CA ILE A 218 14.82 -10.20 -17.92
C ILE A 218 15.42 -9.27 -16.86
N PRO A 219 16.29 -8.32 -17.24
CA PRO A 219 16.98 -7.46 -16.28
C PRO A 219 16.11 -6.30 -15.73
N THR A 220 14.95 -6.06 -16.34
CA THR A 220 13.99 -5.01 -15.98
C THR A 220 12.72 -5.63 -15.37
N THR A 221 11.73 -4.82 -15.03
CA THR A 221 10.40 -5.33 -14.68
C THR A 221 9.83 -6.19 -15.80
N TYR A 222 9.19 -7.29 -15.42
CA TYR A 222 8.46 -8.16 -16.33
C TYR A 222 6.96 -7.91 -16.16
N GLY A 223 6.31 -7.40 -17.20
CA GLY A 223 4.91 -6.95 -17.08
C GLY A 223 4.76 -5.59 -16.41
N GLY A 224 3.54 -5.27 -15.99
CA GLY A 224 3.16 -3.94 -15.51
C GLY A 224 2.53 -3.07 -16.59
N ALA A 225 2.30 -1.78 -16.28
CA ALA A 225 1.73 -0.83 -17.22
C ALA A 225 2.71 -0.49 -18.35
N PRO A 226 2.40 -0.72 -19.64
CA PRO A 226 3.26 -0.27 -20.73
C PRO A 226 3.43 1.27 -20.71
N VAL A 227 4.61 1.77 -21.05
CA VAL A 227 4.88 3.23 -21.11
C VAL A 227 3.92 3.93 -22.06
N GLU A 228 3.57 3.30 -23.18
CA GLU A 228 2.60 3.80 -24.16
C GLU A 228 1.20 3.96 -23.56
N SER A 229 0.79 3.03 -22.68
CA SER A 229 -0.50 3.11 -21.97
C SER A 229 -0.52 4.28 -20.98
N ILE A 230 0.62 4.63 -20.37
CA ILE A 230 0.75 5.82 -19.52
C ILE A 230 0.62 7.09 -20.36
N ARG A 231 1.24 7.14 -21.54
CA ARG A 231 1.06 8.25 -22.48
C ARG A 231 -0.39 8.44 -22.95
N ASP A 232 -1.14 7.35 -22.99
CA ASP A 232 -2.53 7.32 -23.44
C ASP A 232 -3.56 7.57 -22.32
N LEU A 233 -3.14 7.86 -21.08
CA LEU A 233 -4.06 8.14 -19.97
C LEU A 233 -5.02 9.30 -20.27
N GLY A 234 -4.58 10.29 -21.06
CA GLY A 234 -5.40 11.42 -21.48
C GLY A 234 -6.55 11.07 -22.44
N ALA A 235 -6.56 9.85 -23.02
CA ALA A 235 -7.62 9.40 -23.92
C ALA A 235 -8.76 8.65 -23.21
N ALA A 236 -8.67 8.41 -21.89
CA ALA A 236 -9.70 7.71 -21.16
C ALA A 236 -10.95 8.56 -20.90
N ALA A 237 -12.10 7.92 -20.77
CA ALA A 237 -13.36 8.58 -20.43
C ALA A 237 -13.42 9.03 -18.97
N HIS A 238 -12.75 8.30 -18.08
CA HIS A 238 -12.78 8.56 -16.65
C HIS A 238 -11.55 7.99 -15.94
N THR A 239 -11.17 8.60 -14.82
CA THR A 239 -10.12 8.10 -13.93
C THR A 239 -10.72 7.71 -12.58
N ILE A 240 -10.41 6.53 -12.10
CA ILE A 240 -10.75 6.06 -10.75
C ILE A 240 -9.47 6.04 -9.93
N ALA A 241 -9.42 6.86 -8.88
CA ALA A 241 -8.32 6.92 -7.93
C ALA A 241 -8.72 6.21 -6.63
N ILE A 242 -7.81 5.43 -6.03
CA ILE A 242 -8.08 4.64 -4.82
C ILE A 242 -7.01 4.98 -3.77
N GLY A 243 -7.48 5.48 -2.63
CA GLY A 243 -6.66 6.07 -1.57
C GLY A 243 -6.57 7.59 -1.68
N GLU A 244 -6.59 8.29 -0.54
CA GLU A 244 -6.55 9.76 -0.50
C GLU A 244 -5.24 10.31 -1.10
N HIS A 245 -4.11 9.58 -0.91
CA HIS A 245 -2.83 9.95 -1.48
C HIS A 245 -2.82 9.95 -3.02
N MET A 246 -3.78 9.26 -3.67
CA MET A 246 -3.91 9.26 -5.13
C MET A 246 -4.75 10.43 -5.67
N ARG A 247 -5.28 11.29 -4.81
CA ARG A 247 -5.97 12.54 -5.20
C ARG A 247 -5.10 13.42 -6.07
N ARG A 248 -3.85 13.65 -5.66
CA ARG A 248 -2.93 14.55 -6.38
C ARG A 248 -2.61 14.07 -7.81
N PRO A 249 -2.22 12.81 -8.05
CA PRO A 249 -2.04 12.31 -9.43
C PRO A 249 -3.31 12.40 -10.28
N ALA A 250 -4.49 12.09 -9.70
CA ALA A 250 -5.76 12.18 -10.43
C ALA A 250 -6.12 13.62 -10.79
N GLN A 251 -5.95 14.57 -9.86
CA GLN A 251 -6.12 16.00 -10.14
C GLN A 251 -5.15 16.47 -11.22
N ARG A 252 -3.88 16.05 -11.14
CA ARG A 252 -2.89 16.43 -12.14
C ARG A 252 -3.24 15.92 -13.53
N LEU A 253 -3.72 14.69 -13.65
CA LEU A 253 -4.19 14.16 -14.94
C LEU A 253 -5.42 14.93 -15.45
N ALA A 254 -6.33 15.30 -14.57
CA ALA A 254 -7.49 16.11 -14.93
C ALA A 254 -7.09 17.52 -15.42
N GLU A 255 -6.07 18.13 -14.80
CA GLU A 255 -5.54 19.43 -15.18
C GLU A 255 -4.90 19.42 -16.59
N ILE A 256 -4.05 18.42 -16.88
CA ILE A 256 -3.27 18.42 -18.15
C ILE A 256 -4.03 17.80 -19.32
N ALA A 257 -4.95 16.88 -19.07
CA ALA A 257 -5.64 16.12 -20.11
C ALA A 257 -7.17 16.22 -20.08
N GLY A 258 -7.74 16.90 -19.07
CA GLY A 258 -9.19 17.11 -18.97
C GLY A 258 -9.98 15.85 -18.59
N VAL A 259 -9.35 14.75 -18.18
CA VAL A 259 -10.02 13.50 -17.82
C VAL A 259 -10.67 13.64 -16.43
N PRO A 260 -12.00 13.53 -16.31
CA PRO A 260 -12.67 13.61 -15.02
C PRO A 260 -12.28 12.42 -14.12
N PHE A 261 -12.33 12.61 -12.80
CA PHE A 261 -11.99 11.54 -11.88
C PHE A 261 -12.97 11.38 -10.71
N THR A 262 -13.01 10.17 -10.18
CA THR A 262 -13.66 9.83 -8.91
C THR A 262 -12.62 9.22 -7.98
N LEU A 263 -12.59 9.72 -6.74
CA LEU A 263 -11.72 9.19 -5.69
C LEU A 263 -12.53 8.31 -4.73
N PHE A 264 -12.03 7.11 -4.49
CA PHE A 264 -12.46 6.22 -3.41
C PHE A 264 -11.39 6.20 -2.33
N GLU A 265 -11.72 6.61 -1.11
CA GLU A 265 -10.78 6.58 0.01
C GLU A 265 -10.43 5.15 0.44
N SER A 266 -11.36 4.23 0.24
CA SER A 266 -11.20 2.79 0.43
C SER A 266 -12.25 2.04 -0.40
N LEU A 267 -11.96 0.78 -0.76
CA LEU A 267 -12.89 -0.14 -1.39
C LEU A 267 -13.14 -1.41 -0.56
N SER A 268 -12.77 -1.40 0.74
CA SER A 268 -12.87 -2.57 1.61
C SER A 268 -14.23 -2.74 2.30
N SER A 269 -15.20 -1.84 2.09
CA SER A 269 -16.55 -1.95 2.68
C SER A 269 -17.61 -2.30 1.65
N LEU A 270 -18.75 -2.87 2.11
CA LEU A 270 -19.92 -3.12 1.26
C LEU A 270 -20.40 -1.83 0.57
N ALA A 271 -20.47 -0.72 1.33
CA ALA A 271 -20.95 0.56 0.81
C ALA A 271 -20.03 1.14 -0.28
N SER A 272 -18.71 1.12 -0.06
CA SER A 272 -17.74 1.62 -1.06
C SER A 272 -17.68 0.72 -2.30
N ALA A 273 -17.80 -0.60 -2.14
CA ALA A 273 -17.91 -1.54 -3.25
C ALA A 273 -19.20 -1.32 -4.06
N ASP A 274 -20.34 -1.05 -3.39
CA ASP A 274 -21.61 -0.72 -4.06
C ASP A 274 -21.49 0.58 -4.87
N LEU A 275 -20.83 1.61 -4.34
CA LEU A 275 -20.59 2.87 -5.06
C LEU A 275 -19.67 2.66 -6.27
N PHE A 276 -18.62 1.88 -6.14
CA PHE A 276 -17.71 1.54 -7.24
C PHE A 276 -18.44 0.80 -8.37
N VAL A 277 -19.22 -0.24 -8.04
CA VAL A 277 -20.02 -1.00 -9.01
C VAL A 277 -21.10 -0.13 -9.67
N THR A 278 -21.71 0.80 -8.92
CA THR A 278 -22.67 1.77 -9.45
C THR A 278 -22.00 2.72 -10.45
N LEU A 279 -20.80 3.22 -10.14
CA LEU A 279 -20.02 4.05 -11.06
C LEU A 279 -19.71 3.31 -12.36
N LEU A 280 -19.26 2.04 -12.29
CA LEU A 280 -18.99 1.24 -13.49
C LEU A 280 -20.26 1.02 -14.34
N ALA A 281 -21.40 0.76 -13.70
CA ALA A 281 -22.70 0.65 -14.41
C ALA A 281 -23.09 1.95 -15.12
N GLN A 282 -22.83 3.10 -14.50
CA GLN A 282 -23.06 4.42 -15.12
C GLN A 282 -22.12 4.70 -16.29
N LEU A 283 -20.82 4.42 -16.11
CA LEU A 283 -19.81 4.66 -17.16
C LEU A 283 -20.00 3.75 -18.37
N SER A 284 -20.38 2.49 -18.14
CA SER A 284 -20.61 1.52 -19.22
C SER A 284 -22.00 1.60 -19.85
N GLY A 285 -22.98 2.21 -19.16
CA GLY A 285 -24.39 2.15 -19.52
C GLY A 285 -25.00 0.74 -19.39
N ARG A 286 -24.35 -0.20 -18.70
CA ARG A 286 -24.76 -1.62 -18.60
C ARG A 286 -25.28 -1.95 -17.21
N PRO A 287 -26.20 -2.92 -17.10
CA PRO A 287 -26.65 -3.41 -15.81
C PRO A 287 -25.54 -4.19 -15.10
N VAL A 288 -25.58 -4.18 -13.76
CA VAL A 288 -24.61 -4.93 -12.96
C VAL A 288 -24.65 -6.43 -13.31
N PRO A 289 -23.52 -7.05 -13.67
CA PRO A 289 -23.46 -8.46 -14.05
C PRO A 289 -23.96 -9.41 -12.95
N PRO A 290 -24.62 -10.54 -13.29
CA PRO A 290 -25.14 -11.49 -12.31
C PRO A 290 -24.06 -12.03 -11.35
N ARG A 291 -22.84 -12.24 -11.86
CA ARG A 291 -21.68 -12.70 -11.05
C ARG A 291 -21.38 -11.70 -9.94
N ILE A 292 -21.33 -10.39 -10.25
CA ILE A 292 -21.04 -9.34 -9.29
C ILE A 292 -22.15 -9.22 -8.24
N ARG A 293 -23.44 -9.31 -8.66
CA ARG A 293 -24.56 -9.34 -7.72
C ARG A 293 -24.51 -10.55 -6.77
N ARG A 294 -24.01 -11.72 -7.25
CA ARG A 294 -23.82 -12.90 -6.41
C ARG A 294 -22.71 -12.67 -5.37
N ARG A 295 -21.56 -12.08 -5.78
CA ARG A 295 -20.45 -11.74 -4.88
C ARG A 295 -20.88 -10.78 -3.77
N ARG A 296 -21.72 -9.80 -4.11
CA ARG A 296 -22.30 -8.90 -3.13
C ARG A 296 -23.09 -9.65 -2.03
N ARG A 297 -23.95 -10.59 -2.43
CA ARG A 297 -24.73 -11.40 -1.47
C ARG A 297 -23.86 -12.31 -0.61
N GLN A 298 -22.75 -12.81 -1.16
CA GLN A 298 -21.78 -13.60 -0.39
C GLN A 298 -21.08 -12.75 0.66
N LEU A 299 -20.81 -11.46 0.38
CA LEU A 299 -20.29 -10.55 1.39
C LEU A 299 -21.35 -10.24 2.46
N GLU A 300 -22.62 -10.02 2.08
CA GLU A 300 -23.71 -9.79 3.05
C GLU A 300 -23.81 -10.96 4.05
N ASP A 301 -23.73 -12.20 3.56
CA ASP A 301 -23.72 -13.40 4.40
C ASP A 301 -22.50 -13.45 5.33
N ALA A 302 -21.31 -13.22 4.79
CA ALA A 302 -20.08 -13.19 5.57
C ALA A 302 -20.06 -12.08 6.65
N LEU A 303 -20.69 -10.93 6.38
CA LEU A 303 -20.81 -9.85 7.36
C LEU A 303 -21.75 -10.26 8.52
N LEU A 304 -22.83 -11.02 8.21
CA LEU A 304 -23.73 -11.58 9.25
C LEU A 304 -23.00 -12.61 10.11
N ASP A 305 -22.24 -13.53 9.49
CA ASP A 305 -21.48 -14.53 10.20
C ASP A 305 -20.33 -13.92 11.02
N GLY A 306 -19.63 -12.94 10.43
CA GLY A 306 -18.49 -12.28 11.04
C GLY A 306 -18.85 -11.35 12.20
N HIS A 307 -20.04 -10.74 12.19
CA HIS A 307 -20.46 -9.76 13.18
C HIS A 307 -20.23 -10.22 14.63
N PHE A 308 -20.50 -11.48 14.92
CA PHE A 308 -20.34 -12.05 16.27
C PHE A 308 -18.89 -12.08 16.77
N PHE A 309 -17.91 -12.05 15.84
CA PHE A 309 -16.49 -12.09 16.20
C PHE A 309 -15.89 -10.69 16.39
N PHE A 310 -16.49 -9.67 15.81
CA PHE A 310 -15.96 -8.30 15.83
C PHE A 310 -16.70 -7.38 16.79
N SER A 311 -17.97 -7.61 17.05
CA SER A 311 -18.79 -6.72 17.88
C SER A 311 -18.20 -6.59 19.29
N GLY A 312 -17.89 -5.34 19.67
CA GLY A 312 -17.30 -5.00 20.97
C GLY A 312 -15.82 -5.35 21.12
N LYS A 313 -15.16 -5.84 20.05
CA LYS A 313 -13.71 -6.10 20.07
C LYS A 313 -12.90 -4.82 20.01
N ARG A 314 -11.83 -4.79 20.78
CA ARG A 314 -10.90 -3.67 20.90
C ARG A 314 -9.63 -3.99 20.11
N ILE A 315 -9.40 -3.24 19.01
CA ILE A 315 -8.30 -3.52 18.08
C ILE A 315 -7.27 -2.41 18.08
N ALA A 316 -6.01 -2.79 17.90
CA ALA A 316 -4.90 -1.87 17.69
C ALA A 316 -4.37 -2.00 16.27
N ILE A 317 -4.22 -0.88 15.56
CA ILE A 317 -3.79 -0.87 14.15
C ILE A 317 -2.60 0.07 13.99
N ALA A 318 -1.54 -0.42 13.33
CA ALA A 318 -0.40 0.41 12.91
C ALA A 318 -0.13 0.22 11.42
N ALA A 319 -0.30 1.31 10.62
CA ALA A 319 -0.17 1.27 9.17
C ALA A 319 0.09 2.67 8.57
N GLU A 320 0.40 2.71 7.26
CA GLU A 320 0.39 3.93 6.45
C GLU A 320 -1.00 4.59 6.51
N PRO A 321 -1.12 5.92 6.32
CA PRO A 321 -2.35 6.68 6.58
C PRO A 321 -3.61 6.12 5.91
N ASP A 322 -3.58 5.88 4.61
CA ASP A 322 -4.77 5.41 3.88
C ASP A 322 -5.12 3.98 4.22
N HIS A 323 -4.10 3.14 4.46
CA HIS A 323 -4.32 1.77 4.88
C HIS A 323 -4.90 1.70 6.31
N LEU A 324 -4.41 2.55 7.21
CA LEU A 324 -4.96 2.70 8.56
C LEU A 324 -6.43 3.09 8.52
N TYR A 325 -6.78 4.08 7.67
CA TYR A 325 -8.16 4.48 7.47
C TYR A 325 -9.03 3.33 6.93
N ALA A 326 -8.57 2.64 5.89
CA ALA A 326 -9.30 1.54 5.27
C ALA A 326 -9.62 0.43 6.27
N LEU A 327 -8.63 0.00 7.06
CA LEU A 327 -8.80 -1.05 8.07
C LEU A 327 -9.66 -0.60 9.24
N ALA A 328 -9.41 0.58 9.81
CA ALA A 328 -10.17 1.07 10.95
C ALA A 328 -11.65 1.29 10.59
N ALA A 329 -11.94 1.88 9.41
CA ALA A 329 -13.30 2.06 8.94
C ALA A 329 -14.02 0.72 8.66
N PHE A 330 -13.29 -0.26 8.09
CA PHE A 330 -13.82 -1.60 7.83
C PHE A 330 -14.24 -2.30 9.13
N PHE A 331 -13.35 -2.38 10.12
CA PHE A 331 -13.62 -3.06 11.38
C PHE A 331 -14.64 -2.31 12.25
N ALA A 332 -14.65 -0.98 12.20
CA ALA A 332 -15.71 -0.19 12.84
C ALA A 332 -17.10 -0.52 12.27
N GLY A 333 -17.19 -0.75 10.95
CA GLY A 333 -18.41 -1.21 10.29
C GLY A 333 -18.92 -2.58 10.77
N LEU A 334 -18.04 -3.39 11.38
CA LEU A 334 -18.35 -4.69 12.00
C LEU A 334 -18.58 -4.59 13.52
N GLY A 335 -18.50 -3.38 14.09
CA GLY A 335 -18.72 -3.12 15.52
C GLY A 335 -17.47 -3.28 16.39
N ALA A 336 -16.27 -3.35 15.82
CA ALA A 336 -15.03 -3.28 16.58
C ALA A 336 -14.60 -1.83 16.83
N GLU A 337 -13.90 -1.59 17.93
CA GLU A 337 -13.37 -0.28 18.31
C GLU A 337 -11.86 -0.23 18.07
N THR A 338 -11.38 0.79 17.35
CA THR A 338 -9.95 1.05 17.21
C THR A 338 -9.46 1.83 18.43
N VAL A 339 -8.85 1.14 19.39
CA VAL A 339 -8.39 1.71 20.66
C VAL A 339 -6.98 2.27 20.59
N VAL A 340 -6.14 1.74 19.70
CA VAL A 340 -4.80 2.26 19.40
C VAL A 340 -4.65 2.38 17.89
N ALA A 341 -4.35 3.59 17.41
CA ALA A 341 -4.08 3.89 16.01
C ALA A 341 -2.72 4.57 15.88
N VAL A 342 -1.78 3.93 15.16
CA VAL A 342 -0.44 4.49 14.92
C VAL A 342 -0.19 4.56 13.42
N THR A 343 0.39 5.68 12.96
CA THR A 343 0.68 5.92 11.55
C THR A 343 2.09 6.46 11.35
N THR A 344 2.54 6.47 10.11
CA THR A 344 3.91 6.83 9.70
C THR A 344 4.12 8.32 9.53
N THR A 345 3.10 9.07 9.09
CA THR A 345 3.13 10.52 8.85
C THR A 345 1.86 11.20 9.33
N GLY A 346 1.92 12.52 9.59
CA GLY A 346 0.78 13.31 10.04
C GLY A 346 0.12 14.15 8.95
N GLN A 347 0.55 14.05 7.71
CA GLN A 347 0.16 15.00 6.65
C GLN A 347 -1.10 14.56 5.86
N SER A 348 -1.50 13.29 5.93
CA SER A 348 -2.64 12.79 5.15
C SER A 348 -3.99 13.30 5.71
N PRO A 349 -4.87 13.85 4.85
CA PRO A 349 -6.25 14.21 5.22
C PRO A 349 -7.10 13.01 5.67
N ALA A 350 -6.71 11.77 5.31
CA ALA A 350 -7.41 10.55 5.71
C ALA A 350 -7.39 10.35 7.23
N LEU A 351 -6.34 10.82 7.92
CA LEU A 351 -6.17 10.63 9.36
C LEU A 351 -7.31 11.23 10.19
N ALA A 352 -7.84 12.39 9.78
CA ALA A 352 -8.96 13.03 10.48
C ALA A 352 -10.27 12.24 10.42
N LYS A 353 -10.39 11.30 9.48
CA LYS A 353 -11.58 10.48 9.23
C LYS A 353 -11.50 9.10 9.90
N ILE A 354 -10.35 8.74 10.47
CA ILE A 354 -10.17 7.47 11.15
C ILE A 354 -11.14 7.39 12.34
N PRO A 355 -11.92 6.29 12.49
CA PRO A 355 -12.82 6.07 13.61
C PRO A 355 -12.04 5.63 14.87
N ALA A 356 -11.22 6.53 15.39
CA ALA A 356 -10.48 6.42 16.63
C ALA A 356 -10.49 7.76 17.37
N GLU A 357 -10.27 7.75 18.67
CA GLU A 357 -10.18 8.98 19.46
C GLU A 357 -8.91 9.78 19.11
N GLU A 358 -7.79 9.06 19.04
CA GLU A 358 -6.48 9.62 18.73
C GLU A 358 -5.74 8.77 17.68
N VAL A 359 -5.02 9.43 16.78
CA VAL A 359 -4.07 8.81 15.86
C VAL A 359 -2.68 9.34 16.19
N ARG A 360 -1.78 8.42 16.52
CA ARG A 360 -0.39 8.73 16.89
C ARG A 360 0.53 8.57 15.68
N VAL A 361 1.28 9.63 15.36
CA VAL A 361 2.41 9.50 14.43
C VAL A 361 3.60 8.97 15.22
N GLY A 362 4.08 7.77 14.88
CA GLY A 362 5.10 7.07 15.65
C GLY A 362 5.65 5.83 14.95
N ASP A 363 6.29 4.97 15.71
CA ASP A 363 6.83 3.70 15.26
C ASP A 363 6.19 2.50 15.99
N LEU A 364 6.67 1.27 15.70
CA LEU A 364 6.16 0.07 16.35
C LEU A 364 6.58 -0.06 17.83
N GLY A 365 7.58 0.68 18.29
CA GLY A 365 7.89 0.79 19.72
C GLY A 365 6.80 1.59 20.44
N ASP A 366 6.42 2.76 19.87
CA ASP A 366 5.30 3.56 20.39
C ASP A 366 3.99 2.78 20.34
N PHE A 367 3.78 2.00 19.27
CA PHE A 367 2.62 1.13 19.15
C PHE A 367 2.56 0.08 20.25
N GLU A 368 3.68 -0.60 20.55
CA GLU A 368 3.77 -1.59 21.62
C GLU A 368 3.49 -0.96 23.00
N ASP A 369 4.08 0.21 23.29
CA ASP A 369 3.89 0.91 24.57
C ASP A 369 2.42 1.33 24.77
N LEU A 370 1.77 1.83 23.72
CA LEU A 370 0.36 2.20 23.76
C LEU A 370 -0.54 0.97 23.97
N VAL A 371 -0.27 -0.12 23.26
CA VAL A 371 -1.04 -1.37 23.40
C VAL A 371 -0.85 -1.99 24.78
N ALA A 372 0.36 -1.94 25.35
CA ALA A 372 0.62 -2.47 26.71
C ALA A 372 -0.23 -1.77 27.79
N SER A 373 -0.66 -0.53 27.54
CA SER A 373 -1.52 0.25 28.46
C SER A 373 -3.00 0.20 28.10
N ALA A 374 -3.35 -0.39 26.96
CA ALA A 374 -4.73 -0.53 26.47
C ALA A 374 -5.21 -1.97 26.64
N ASP A 375 -6.49 -2.13 26.97
CA ASP A 375 -7.15 -3.43 26.87
C ASP A 375 -7.43 -3.70 25.38
N CYS A 376 -6.71 -4.67 24.78
CA CYS A 376 -6.70 -4.89 23.34
C CYS A 376 -6.84 -6.38 23.02
N ASP A 377 -7.77 -6.72 22.11
CA ASP A 377 -8.06 -8.10 21.69
C ASP A 377 -7.25 -8.54 20.47
N LEU A 378 -6.76 -7.60 19.64
CA LEU A 378 -6.09 -7.93 18.39
C LEU A 378 -5.13 -6.82 17.97
N LEU A 379 -3.93 -7.21 17.55
CA LEU A 379 -2.99 -6.32 16.85
C LEU A 379 -3.05 -6.53 15.35
N ILE A 380 -3.06 -5.43 14.59
CA ILE A 380 -3.04 -5.44 13.12
C ILE A 380 -1.90 -4.54 12.64
N THR A 381 -0.90 -5.13 12.02
CA THR A 381 0.20 -4.42 11.33
C THR A 381 1.00 -5.41 10.46
N HIS A 382 2.06 -4.92 9.80
CA HIS A 382 2.97 -5.76 9.02
C HIS A 382 3.88 -6.65 9.90
N SER A 383 4.71 -7.50 9.28
CA SER A 383 5.46 -8.57 9.99
C SER A 383 6.38 -8.10 11.12
N HIS A 384 6.85 -6.84 11.12
CA HIS A 384 7.69 -6.34 12.21
C HIS A 384 6.95 -6.21 13.55
N GLY A 385 5.61 -6.10 13.53
CA GLY A 385 4.80 -6.09 14.76
C GLY A 385 4.66 -7.44 15.46
N ARG A 386 5.10 -8.55 14.83
CA ARG A 386 4.99 -9.90 15.39
C ARG A 386 5.60 -10.02 16.80
N GLN A 387 6.80 -9.44 16.99
CA GLN A 387 7.50 -9.54 18.27
C GLN A 387 6.76 -8.82 19.40
N ALA A 388 6.14 -7.68 19.11
CA ALA A 388 5.30 -6.97 20.07
C ALA A 388 4.08 -7.81 20.46
N ALA A 389 3.39 -8.40 19.48
CA ALA A 389 2.25 -9.28 19.71
C ALA A 389 2.62 -10.49 20.58
N GLU A 390 3.78 -11.13 20.31
CA GLU A 390 4.28 -12.26 21.09
C GLU A 390 4.62 -11.86 22.55
N ARG A 391 5.27 -10.69 22.76
CA ARG A 391 5.58 -10.20 24.11
C ARG A 391 4.34 -9.85 24.93
N LEU A 392 3.34 -9.28 24.26
CA LEU A 392 2.09 -8.87 24.90
C LEU A 392 1.08 -10.01 25.03
N GLY A 393 1.31 -11.14 24.35
CA GLY A 393 0.39 -12.29 24.35
C GLY A 393 -0.93 -12.00 23.64
N ILE A 394 -0.97 -11.04 22.68
CA ILE A 394 -2.18 -10.61 21.97
C ILE A 394 -2.21 -11.25 20.58
N PRO A 395 -3.37 -11.74 20.11
CA PRO A 395 -3.56 -12.24 18.76
C PRO A 395 -3.07 -11.25 17.69
N PHE A 396 -2.52 -11.75 16.59
CA PHE A 396 -1.86 -10.92 15.58
C PHE A 396 -2.35 -11.20 14.16
N ALA A 397 -2.94 -10.21 13.51
CA ALA A 397 -3.26 -10.21 12.08
C ALA A 397 -2.20 -9.43 11.28
N ARG A 398 -1.55 -10.12 10.34
CA ARG A 398 -0.53 -9.54 9.47
C ARG A 398 -1.18 -8.91 8.25
N ILE A 399 -1.21 -7.59 8.19
CA ILE A 399 -1.76 -6.80 7.08
C ILE A 399 -0.82 -5.62 6.82
N GLY A 400 -0.56 -5.30 5.55
CA GLY A 400 0.32 -4.20 5.13
C GLY A 400 1.63 -4.66 4.52
N PHE A 401 2.61 -3.76 4.45
CA PHE A 401 3.93 -3.99 3.85
C PHE A 401 5.03 -3.58 4.85
N PRO A 402 6.10 -4.40 5.02
CA PRO A 402 6.33 -5.71 4.39
C PRO A 402 5.77 -6.89 5.20
N ILE A 403 5.32 -7.94 4.52
CA ILE A 403 5.03 -9.23 5.14
C ILE A 403 6.06 -10.24 4.65
N PHE A 404 6.83 -10.82 5.56
CA PHE A 404 7.93 -11.73 5.24
C PHE A 404 7.91 -13.05 6.03
N ASP A 405 7.08 -13.16 7.03
CA ASP A 405 6.88 -14.37 7.86
C ASP A 405 5.61 -15.16 7.45
N ARG A 406 5.02 -14.82 6.33
CA ARG A 406 3.94 -15.52 5.64
C ARG A 406 4.21 -15.57 4.14
N LEU A 407 3.74 -16.61 3.46
CA LEU A 407 3.79 -16.74 2.00
C LEU A 407 2.49 -16.25 1.38
N GLY A 408 2.59 -15.73 0.14
CA GLY A 408 1.44 -15.38 -0.67
C GLY A 408 0.66 -14.14 -0.21
N SER A 409 1.29 -13.25 0.56
CA SER A 409 0.62 -12.04 1.07
C SER A 409 0.14 -11.12 -0.06
N GLN A 410 0.88 -11.05 -1.17
CA GLN A 410 0.52 -10.29 -2.36
C GLN A 410 -0.71 -10.85 -3.09
N HIS A 411 -1.05 -12.12 -2.87
CA HIS A 411 -2.20 -12.79 -3.48
C HIS A 411 -3.47 -12.76 -2.62
N ARG A 412 -3.47 -12.03 -1.51
CA ARG A 412 -4.67 -11.84 -0.67
C ARG A 412 -5.46 -10.64 -1.16
N ARG A 413 -6.76 -10.85 -1.35
CA ARG A 413 -7.70 -9.78 -1.69
C ARG A 413 -8.15 -9.06 -0.43
N THR A 414 -8.24 -7.73 -0.50
CA THR A 414 -8.65 -6.87 0.63
C THR A 414 -9.75 -5.89 0.28
N ILE A 415 -10.11 -5.78 -1.00
CA ILE A 415 -11.08 -4.80 -1.51
C ILE A 415 -12.24 -5.47 -2.24
N LEU A 416 -13.26 -4.67 -2.54
CA LEU A 416 -14.49 -5.08 -3.19
C LEU A 416 -15.20 -6.21 -2.41
N TYR A 417 -16.19 -6.85 -3.02
CA TYR A 417 -17.00 -7.84 -2.29
C TYR A 417 -16.21 -9.07 -1.87
N GLU A 418 -15.33 -9.56 -2.74
CA GLU A 418 -14.51 -10.74 -2.45
C GLU A 418 -13.45 -10.45 -1.39
N GLY A 419 -12.71 -9.35 -1.55
CA GLY A 419 -11.64 -9.02 -0.61
C GLY A 419 -12.18 -8.66 0.77
N ALA A 420 -13.29 -7.91 0.84
CA ALA A 420 -13.96 -7.62 2.10
C ALA A 420 -14.43 -8.89 2.81
N ARG A 421 -15.02 -9.86 2.06
CA ARG A 421 -15.42 -11.17 2.60
C ARG A 421 -14.20 -11.95 3.11
N ASP A 422 -13.15 -12.02 2.31
CA ASP A 422 -11.94 -12.77 2.65
C ASP A 422 -11.29 -12.15 3.91
N LEU A 423 -11.29 -10.83 4.03
CA LEU A 423 -10.78 -10.11 5.21
C LEU A 423 -11.61 -10.40 6.48
N VAL A 424 -12.96 -10.48 6.38
CA VAL A 424 -13.82 -10.90 7.49
C VAL A 424 -13.39 -12.27 8.00
N PHE A 425 -13.28 -13.26 7.11
CA PHE A 425 -12.97 -14.63 7.50
C PHE A 425 -11.55 -14.77 8.04
N ASP A 426 -10.57 -14.13 7.40
CA ASP A 426 -9.18 -14.19 7.81
C ASP A 426 -8.99 -13.67 9.24
N VAL A 427 -9.61 -12.53 9.57
CA VAL A 427 -9.45 -11.93 10.90
C VAL A 427 -10.34 -12.61 11.94
N ALA A 428 -11.56 -13.02 11.60
CA ALA A 428 -12.41 -13.80 12.49
C ALA A 428 -11.74 -15.12 12.90
N ASN A 429 -11.03 -15.78 11.96
CA ASN A 429 -10.29 -17.00 12.26
C ASN A 429 -9.08 -16.75 13.20
N VAL A 430 -8.50 -15.54 13.23
CA VAL A 430 -7.48 -15.19 14.23
C VAL A 430 -8.11 -15.19 15.63
N PHE A 431 -9.31 -14.63 15.80
CA PHE A 431 -10.02 -14.68 17.07
C PHE A 431 -10.38 -16.10 17.49
N GLN A 432 -10.85 -16.94 16.54
CA GLN A 432 -11.18 -18.35 16.81
C GLN A 432 -9.97 -19.19 17.23
N ALA A 433 -8.80 -18.92 16.63
CA ALA A 433 -7.57 -19.61 16.97
C ALA A 433 -7.02 -19.25 18.36
N HIS A 434 -7.49 -18.14 18.92
CA HIS A 434 -7.10 -17.62 20.23
C HIS A 434 -8.37 -17.34 21.06
N PRO A 435 -9.17 -18.38 21.38
CA PRO A 435 -10.36 -18.16 22.19
C PRO A 435 -9.93 -17.60 23.54
N HIS A 436 -10.51 -16.46 23.94
CA HIS A 436 -10.47 -16.07 25.33
C HIS A 436 -11.15 -17.18 26.12
N VAL A 437 -10.37 -17.98 26.81
CA VAL A 437 -10.92 -18.92 27.78
C VAL A 437 -11.40 -18.06 28.94
N HIS A 438 -12.63 -17.59 28.86
CA HIS A 438 -13.36 -17.21 30.06
C HIS A 438 -13.44 -18.50 30.90
N THR A 439 -12.49 -18.66 31.80
CA THR A 439 -12.63 -19.69 32.80
C THR A 439 -13.91 -19.36 33.54
N SER A 440 -14.78 -20.36 33.68
CA SER A 440 -16.04 -20.24 34.48
C SER A 440 -15.82 -19.69 35.89
N GLU A 441 -14.56 -19.56 36.32
CA GLU A 441 -14.11 -18.96 37.55
C GLU A 441 -14.19 -17.43 37.60
N GLU A 442 -14.01 -16.71 36.47
CA GLU A 442 -14.06 -15.24 36.45
C GLU A 442 -15.49 -14.67 36.46
N HIS A 443 -16.48 -15.44 36.02
CA HIS A 443 -17.88 -15.03 35.94
C HIS A 443 -18.79 -15.81 36.86
N ASN A 444 -18.31 -16.30 38.02
CA ASN A 444 -19.18 -16.85 39.02
C ASN A 444 -19.72 -15.72 39.94
N PRO A 445 -20.94 -15.20 39.72
CA PRO A 445 -21.54 -14.15 40.53
C PRO A 445 -21.78 -14.60 41.97
N PHE A 446 -21.54 -15.88 42.28
CA PHE A 446 -21.70 -16.50 43.61
C PHE A 446 -20.38 -16.72 44.34
N ARG A 447 -19.25 -16.23 43.87
CA ARG A 447 -18.02 -16.17 44.70
C ARG A 447 -18.19 -15.14 45.81
N GLY A 448 -18.99 -15.51 46.81
CA GLY A 448 -19.00 -14.84 48.09
C GLY A 448 -17.63 -15.00 48.76
N LYS A 449 -17.17 -13.93 49.36
CA LYS A 449 -15.98 -13.93 50.22
C LYS A 449 -16.14 -14.97 51.32
N GLY A 450 -15.26 -15.98 51.31
CA GLY A 450 -14.96 -16.81 52.52
C GLY A 450 -16.01 -17.86 52.80
N ASP A 451 -15.58 -19.12 52.53
CA ASP A 451 -15.63 -20.16 53.54
C ASP A 451 -14.80 -21.34 53.00
N HIS A 452 -13.75 -21.65 53.72
CA HIS A 452 -13.03 -22.91 53.56
C HIS A 452 -14.00 -24.05 53.90
N TYR A 453 -14.37 -24.80 52.86
CA TYR A 453 -15.01 -26.10 53.06
C TYR A 453 -13.93 -27.17 52.86
N ASP A 454 -13.35 -27.63 53.96
CA ASP A 454 -12.64 -28.91 54.08
C ASP A 454 -13.70 -30.02 53.97
N GLY A 455 -13.80 -30.62 52.82
CA GLY A 455 -14.75 -31.70 52.54
C GLY A 455 -14.01 -32.96 52.10
N ASP A 456 -13.38 -33.66 53.01
CA ASP A 456 -13.13 -35.08 52.88
C ASP A 456 -14.46 -35.81 52.72
N THR A 457 -14.81 -36.25 51.53
CA THR A 457 -15.85 -37.24 51.28
C THR A 457 -15.30 -38.34 50.41
N GLN A 458 -14.86 -39.42 51.07
CA GLN A 458 -14.64 -40.71 50.47
C GLN A 458 -15.97 -41.21 49.83
N ILE A 459 -16.01 -41.37 48.55
CA ILE A 459 -17.07 -42.13 47.87
C ILE A 459 -16.65 -43.59 47.87
N ALA A 460 -17.38 -44.40 48.69
CA ALA A 460 -17.27 -45.83 48.71
C ALA A 460 -17.91 -46.41 47.45
N HIS A 461 -17.24 -47.34 46.79
CA HIS A 461 -17.76 -48.22 45.76
C HIS A 461 -18.82 -49.18 46.32
N HIS A 462 -19.96 -49.24 45.63
CA HIS A 462 -20.76 -50.43 45.45
C HIS A 462 -21.28 -50.47 44.00
#